data_c1b6a4762b0e66e19738beede5510b10
#
_entry.id   c1b6a4762b0e66e19738beede5510b10
#
_cell.length_a   1.000
_cell.length_b   1.000
_cell.length_c   1.000
_cell.angle_alpha   90.00
_cell.angle_beta   90.00
_cell.angle_gamma   90.00
#
_symmetry.space_group_name_H-M   'P 1'
#
loop_
_entity.id
_entity.type
_entity.pdbx_description
1 polymer ?
#
loop_
_entity_poly.entity_id
_entity_poly.type
_entity_poly.pdbx_seq_one_letter_code
_entity_poly.pdbx_strand_id
1 'polypeptide(L)'
;MIFEVLQFLIDFIYPFIIIANIIFALTVVFIERKNPTATIAWLMALFFLPVVGFILYLFIGQSFHRDRMFRVKKEYDEKMTDLIESQKKELFNHQISKLHTVSDAYKRMMLMLMESNRALVTTDNEVRVFIDGNSKFNALLEAIRKAEDHIHLEYYILKDDEIGREVFAALTERAKAGVTVRFLGDGLGAAGPKRSFYASYLEAGGKLAFFFPSLLHVRHPRINYRNHRKIAVIDGKTGFIGGFNIGDDYLGRVPEWAPWRDTAVMVEGHAVFSMQIRFILDWNYASKEDTIDFSSRYFPELNGSAEA
;
A
#
# COMPACT_ATOMS: atom_id res chain seq x y z
N MET A 1 3.89 -39.09 -33.67
CA MET A 1 3.51 -38.42 -32.41
C MET A 1 4.40 -37.22 -32.06
N ILE A 2 5.71 -37.33 -31.76
CA ILE A 2 6.56 -36.14 -31.47
C ILE A 2 6.67 -35.20 -32.67
N PHE A 3 6.86 -35.75 -33.89
CA PHE A 3 6.97 -34.97 -35.09
C PHE A 3 5.65 -34.24 -35.45
N GLU A 4 4.52 -34.86 -35.29
CA GLU A 4 3.19 -34.25 -35.49
C GLU A 4 2.89 -33.15 -34.53
N VAL A 5 3.27 -33.32 -33.24
CA VAL A 5 3.16 -32.27 -32.22
C VAL A 5 4.07 -31.08 -32.55
N LEU A 6 5.29 -31.35 -33.01
CA LEU A 6 6.22 -30.29 -33.39
C LEU A 6 5.71 -29.51 -34.61
N GLN A 7 5.15 -30.21 -35.60
CA GLN A 7 4.55 -29.61 -36.78
C GLN A 7 3.34 -28.74 -36.40
N PHE A 8 2.46 -29.23 -35.53
CA PHE A 8 1.32 -28.43 -35.03
C PHE A 8 1.78 -27.18 -34.29
N LEU A 9 2.84 -27.26 -33.46
CA LEU A 9 3.41 -26.09 -32.76
C LEU A 9 3.93 -25.05 -33.77
N ILE A 10 4.61 -25.47 -34.82
CA ILE A 10 5.15 -24.59 -35.86
C ILE A 10 4.04 -23.97 -36.68
N ASP A 11 3.09 -24.77 -37.17
CA ASP A 11 2.08 -24.35 -38.17
C ASP A 11 0.97 -23.51 -37.51
N PHE A 12 0.63 -23.71 -36.28
CA PHE A 12 -0.51 -23.05 -35.62
C PHE A 12 -0.13 -22.17 -34.44
N ILE A 13 0.70 -22.64 -33.53
CA ILE A 13 1.01 -21.90 -32.28
C ILE A 13 2.01 -20.77 -32.51
N TYR A 14 3.04 -21.00 -33.31
CA TYR A 14 4.07 -20.00 -33.58
C TYR A 14 3.53 -18.78 -34.35
N PRO A 15 2.74 -18.91 -35.40
CA PRO A 15 2.10 -17.76 -36.06
C PRO A 15 1.17 -16.98 -35.11
N PHE A 16 0.42 -17.69 -34.25
CA PHE A 16 -0.41 -17.03 -33.23
C PHE A 16 0.42 -16.18 -32.26
N ILE A 17 1.57 -16.69 -31.79
CA ILE A 17 2.48 -15.95 -30.92
C ILE A 17 3.02 -14.70 -31.64
N ILE A 18 3.38 -14.79 -32.91
CA ILE A 18 3.85 -13.64 -33.69
C ILE A 18 2.76 -12.56 -33.81
N ILE A 19 1.54 -12.94 -34.12
CA ILE A 19 0.40 -12.00 -34.19
C ILE A 19 0.15 -11.35 -32.84
N ALA A 20 0.14 -12.14 -31.76
CA ALA A 20 -0.03 -11.63 -30.41
C ALA A 20 1.10 -10.66 -30.03
N ASN A 21 2.35 -10.95 -30.39
CA ASN A 21 3.49 -10.06 -30.13
C ASN A 21 3.37 -8.73 -30.91
N ILE A 22 2.85 -8.73 -32.11
CA ILE A 22 2.57 -7.50 -32.88
C ILE A 22 1.52 -6.67 -32.13
N ILE A 23 0.43 -7.29 -31.66
CA ILE A 23 -0.60 -6.61 -30.86
C ILE A 23 -0.01 -6.06 -29.58
N PHE A 24 0.84 -6.82 -28.87
CA PHE A 24 1.51 -6.36 -27.65
C PHE A 24 2.48 -5.20 -27.93
N ALA A 25 3.23 -5.26 -29.03
CA ALA A 25 4.11 -4.16 -29.43
C ALA A 25 3.32 -2.87 -29.69
N LEU A 26 2.20 -2.95 -30.39
CA LEU A 26 1.30 -1.81 -30.57
C LEU A 26 0.72 -1.31 -29.24
N THR A 27 0.34 -2.21 -28.36
CA THR A 27 -0.14 -1.87 -27.01
C THR A 27 0.92 -1.15 -26.19
N VAL A 28 2.17 -1.61 -26.19
CA VAL A 28 3.29 -0.99 -25.51
C VAL A 28 3.55 0.43 -25.99
N VAL A 29 3.48 0.64 -27.31
CA VAL A 29 3.79 1.94 -27.95
C VAL A 29 2.64 2.94 -27.74
N PHE A 30 1.40 2.53 -28.01
CA PHE A 30 0.27 3.47 -28.13
C PHE A 30 -0.60 3.56 -26.87
N ILE A 31 -0.66 2.52 -26.06
CA ILE A 31 -1.61 2.44 -24.93
C ILE A 31 -0.92 2.56 -23.58
N GLU A 32 0.19 1.88 -23.38
CA GLU A 32 0.78 1.74 -22.03
C GLU A 32 1.59 2.94 -21.55
N ARG A 33 1.95 3.89 -22.40
CA ARG A 33 2.71 5.13 -22.05
C ARG A 33 3.90 4.87 -21.11
N LYS A 34 4.66 3.81 -21.37
CA LYS A 34 5.90 3.52 -20.62
C LYS A 34 6.98 4.54 -20.94
N ASN A 35 8.01 4.62 -20.08
CA ASN A 35 9.17 5.43 -20.41
C ASN A 35 9.87 4.85 -21.69
N PRO A 36 10.59 5.68 -22.48
CA PRO A 36 11.18 5.25 -23.76
C PRO A 36 12.09 4.03 -23.62
N THR A 37 12.90 3.96 -22.55
CA THR A 37 13.82 2.84 -22.29
C THR A 37 13.06 1.52 -22.10
N ALA A 38 12.01 1.53 -21.28
CA ALA A 38 11.19 0.34 -21.07
C ALA A 38 10.41 -0.05 -22.33
N THR A 39 9.94 0.92 -23.12
CA THR A 39 9.27 0.68 -24.41
C THR A 39 10.21 -0.05 -25.37
N ILE A 40 11.42 0.45 -25.56
CA ILE A 40 12.44 -0.16 -26.41
C ILE A 40 12.79 -1.57 -25.93
N ALA A 41 13.02 -1.75 -24.61
CA ALA A 41 13.35 -3.06 -24.04
C ALA A 41 12.25 -4.10 -24.31
N TRP A 42 10.97 -3.73 -24.18
CA TRP A 42 9.86 -4.63 -24.47
C TRP A 42 9.73 -4.93 -25.98
N LEU A 43 9.91 -3.94 -26.85
CA LEU A 43 9.89 -4.15 -28.31
C LEU A 43 11.02 -5.11 -28.73
N MET A 44 12.22 -4.95 -28.17
CA MET A 44 13.33 -5.86 -28.42
C MET A 44 13.02 -7.29 -27.91
N ALA A 45 12.48 -7.42 -26.70
CA ALA A 45 12.12 -8.73 -26.15
C ALA A 45 11.07 -9.46 -27.01
N LEU A 46 10.00 -8.76 -27.43
CA LEU A 46 8.94 -9.34 -28.26
C LEU A 46 9.42 -9.68 -29.67
N PHE A 47 10.37 -8.92 -30.21
CA PHE A 47 10.90 -9.14 -31.58
C PHE A 47 11.98 -10.23 -31.63
N PHE A 48 13.01 -10.16 -30.76
CA PHE A 48 14.14 -11.09 -30.81
C PHE A 48 13.88 -12.42 -30.10
N LEU A 49 12.99 -12.45 -29.13
CA LEU A 49 12.65 -13.63 -28.33
C LEU A 49 11.12 -13.87 -28.32
N PRO A 50 10.49 -14.16 -29.45
CA PRO A 50 9.04 -14.08 -29.58
C PRO A 50 8.27 -14.95 -28.57
N VAL A 51 8.71 -16.17 -28.30
CA VAL A 51 8.05 -17.06 -27.31
C VAL A 51 8.31 -16.60 -25.89
N VAL A 52 9.58 -16.32 -25.55
CA VAL A 52 9.99 -15.86 -24.21
C VAL A 52 9.43 -14.47 -23.95
N GLY A 53 9.54 -13.55 -24.91
CA GLY A 53 9.00 -12.20 -24.83
C GLY A 53 7.49 -12.20 -24.66
N PHE A 54 6.76 -13.07 -25.36
CA PHE A 54 5.32 -13.27 -25.18
C PHE A 54 4.98 -13.66 -23.75
N ILE A 55 5.64 -14.69 -23.22
CA ILE A 55 5.43 -15.16 -21.84
C ILE A 55 5.77 -14.07 -20.84
N LEU A 56 6.95 -13.47 -20.95
CA LEU A 56 7.38 -12.40 -20.05
C LEU A 56 6.43 -11.20 -20.09
N TYR A 57 5.95 -10.81 -21.28
CA TYR A 57 5.02 -9.70 -21.42
C TYR A 57 3.67 -9.98 -20.75
N LEU A 58 3.14 -11.21 -20.87
CA LEU A 58 1.90 -11.61 -20.19
C LEU A 58 2.02 -11.49 -18.66
N PHE A 59 3.17 -11.87 -18.10
CA PHE A 59 3.36 -11.92 -16.65
C PHE A 59 3.87 -10.60 -16.04
N ILE A 60 4.67 -9.85 -16.79
CA ILE A 60 5.38 -8.67 -16.26
C ILE A 60 4.95 -7.38 -16.99
N GLY A 61 4.60 -7.49 -18.27
CA GLY A 61 4.44 -6.35 -19.18
C GLY A 61 3.13 -5.59 -19.09
N GLN A 62 2.02 -6.25 -18.88
CA GLN A 62 0.69 -5.64 -19.01
C GLN A 62 0.25 -4.76 -17.82
N SER A 63 -0.38 -3.61 -18.10
CA SER A 63 -0.87 -2.66 -17.08
C SER A 63 -2.41 -2.51 -17.00
N PHE A 64 -3.19 -3.40 -17.60
CA PHE A 64 -4.66 -3.32 -17.71
C PHE A 64 -5.47 -3.31 -16.39
N HIS A 65 -4.88 -3.60 -15.22
CA HIS A 65 -5.62 -3.64 -13.95
C HIS A 65 -5.62 -2.31 -13.18
N ARG A 66 -5.09 -1.25 -13.79
CA ARG A 66 -5.12 0.08 -13.17
C ARG A 66 -6.55 0.59 -12.93
N ASP A 67 -7.51 0.21 -13.77
CA ASP A 67 -8.83 0.86 -13.84
C ASP A 67 -9.72 0.68 -12.60
N ARG A 68 -9.62 -0.43 -11.87
CA ARG A 68 -10.45 -0.63 -10.66
C ARG A 68 -9.91 0.11 -9.45
N MET A 69 -8.59 0.05 -9.23
CA MET A 69 -7.93 0.78 -8.14
C MET A 69 -8.04 2.29 -8.37
N PHE A 70 -7.93 2.72 -9.64
CA PHE A 70 -8.07 4.13 -10.01
C PHE A 70 -9.52 4.63 -10.00
N ARG A 71 -10.53 3.79 -10.16
CA ARG A 71 -11.94 4.21 -10.06
C ARG A 71 -12.32 4.65 -8.66
N VAL A 72 -12.01 3.84 -7.65
CA VAL A 72 -12.26 4.18 -6.23
C VAL A 72 -11.44 5.41 -5.84
N LYS A 73 -10.19 5.51 -6.31
CA LYS A 73 -9.34 6.68 -6.12
C LYS A 73 -9.91 7.91 -6.83
N LYS A 74 -10.49 7.78 -8.02
CA LYS A 74 -11.01 8.89 -8.81
C LYS A 74 -12.19 9.59 -8.13
N GLU A 75 -13.14 8.84 -7.58
CA GLU A 75 -14.24 9.43 -6.79
C GLU A 75 -13.75 10.21 -5.57
N TYR A 76 -12.71 9.70 -4.90
CA TYR A 76 -12.07 10.41 -3.79
C TYR A 76 -11.32 11.65 -4.30
N ASP A 77 -10.53 11.53 -5.36
CA ASP A 77 -9.74 12.62 -5.94
C ASP A 77 -10.65 13.78 -6.43
N GLU A 78 -11.84 13.49 -6.94
CA GLU A 78 -12.82 14.51 -7.35
C GLU A 78 -13.35 15.29 -6.15
N LYS A 79 -13.71 14.64 -5.05
CA LYS A 79 -14.17 15.29 -3.81
C LYS A 79 -13.08 16.12 -3.12
N MET A 80 -11.82 15.68 -3.22
CA MET A 80 -10.69 16.37 -2.61
C MET A 80 -10.19 17.57 -3.44
N THR A 81 -10.57 17.66 -4.72
CA THR A 81 -10.05 18.71 -5.61
C THR A 81 -10.36 20.11 -5.10
N ASP A 82 -11.59 20.36 -4.68
CA ASP A 82 -12.02 21.69 -4.21
C ASP A 82 -11.31 22.10 -2.90
N LEU A 83 -11.12 21.16 -1.99
CA LEU A 83 -10.38 21.38 -0.74
C LEU A 83 -8.91 21.71 -1.00
N ILE A 84 -8.27 20.97 -1.91
CA ILE A 84 -6.87 21.20 -2.29
C ILE A 84 -6.72 22.57 -2.95
N GLU A 85 -7.62 22.95 -3.86
CA GLU A 85 -7.55 24.24 -4.53
C GLU A 85 -7.82 25.42 -3.56
N SER A 86 -8.72 25.24 -2.59
CA SER A 86 -8.92 26.21 -1.51
C SER A 86 -7.67 26.40 -0.68
N GLN A 87 -7.08 25.29 -0.18
CA GLN A 87 -5.88 25.33 0.64
C GLN A 87 -4.65 25.88 -0.13
N LYS A 88 -4.53 25.60 -1.43
CA LYS A 88 -3.50 26.22 -2.27
C LYS A 88 -3.63 27.74 -2.28
N LYS A 89 -4.85 28.27 -2.47
CA LYS A 89 -5.08 29.73 -2.46
C LYS A 89 -4.70 30.33 -1.10
N GLU A 90 -5.09 29.69 -0.01
CA GLU A 90 -4.72 30.13 1.34
C GLU A 90 -3.20 30.13 1.56
N LEU A 91 -2.50 29.10 1.07
CA LEU A 91 -1.04 29.00 1.14
C LEU A 91 -0.35 30.10 0.32
N PHE A 92 -0.87 30.39 -0.90
CA PHE A 92 -0.35 31.49 -1.74
C PHE A 92 -0.59 32.87 -1.12
N ASN A 93 -1.75 33.08 -0.51
CA ASN A 93 -2.12 34.35 0.11
C ASN A 93 -1.51 34.54 1.50
N HIS A 94 -0.64 33.64 1.94
CA HIS A 94 -0.07 33.63 3.30
C HIS A 94 -1.13 33.65 4.43
N GLN A 95 -2.31 33.11 4.17
CA GLN A 95 -3.43 33.10 5.13
C GLN A 95 -3.32 31.98 6.18
N ILE A 96 -2.48 30.97 5.95
CA ILE A 96 -2.23 29.92 6.95
C ILE A 96 -1.29 30.49 8.01
N SER A 97 -1.84 30.98 9.10
CA SER A 97 -1.11 31.72 10.15
C SER A 97 0.09 30.97 10.73
N LYS A 98 -0.05 29.66 10.93
CA LYS A 98 1.01 28.79 11.47
C LYS A 98 2.19 28.58 10.50
N LEU A 99 2.09 28.98 9.23
CA LEU A 99 3.15 28.85 8.22
C LEU A 99 3.90 30.14 7.91
N HIS A 100 3.66 31.23 8.63
CA HIS A 100 4.36 32.51 8.40
C HIS A 100 5.88 32.40 8.58
N THR A 101 6.33 31.54 9.50
CA THR A 101 7.76 31.33 9.79
C THR A 101 8.44 30.33 8.86
N VAL A 102 7.66 29.65 7.98
CA VAL A 102 8.18 28.63 7.07
C VAL A 102 8.85 29.28 5.87
N SER A 103 10.05 28.83 5.52
CA SER A 103 10.79 29.36 4.38
C SER A 103 10.06 29.12 3.04
N ASP A 104 10.30 29.97 2.05
CA ASP A 104 9.70 29.84 0.71
C ASP A 104 10.07 28.53 0.01
N ALA A 105 11.21 27.94 0.34
CA ALA A 105 11.60 26.62 -0.17
C ALA A 105 10.63 25.52 0.30
N TYR A 106 10.28 25.53 1.60
CA TYR A 106 9.29 24.58 2.15
C TYR A 106 7.88 24.85 1.61
N LYS A 107 7.47 26.11 1.43
CA LYS A 107 6.19 26.44 0.82
C LYS A 107 6.08 25.90 -0.60
N ARG A 108 7.14 26.05 -1.42
CA ARG A 108 7.18 25.45 -2.77
C ARG A 108 7.11 23.93 -2.73
N MET A 109 7.77 23.28 -1.77
CA MET A 109 7.68 21.83 -1.59
C MET A 109 6.26 21.39 -1.20
N MET A 110 5.60 22.12 -0.30
CA MET A 110 4.20 21.84 0.07
C MET A 110 3.28 21.94 -1.14
N LEU A 111 3.38 23.02 -1.93
CA LEU A 111 2.60 23.19 -3.16
C LEU A 111 2.86 22.07 -4.17
N MET A 112 4.11 21.67 -4.36
CA MET A 112 4.46 20.55 -5.23
C MET A 112 3.82 19.23 -4.75
N LEU A 113 3.83 18.95 -3.43
CA LEU A 113 3.22 17.76 -2.85
C LEU A 113 1.68 17.79 -2.95
N MET A 114 1.07 18.94 -2.72
CA MET A 114 -0.38 19.13 -2.92
C MET A 114 -0.77 18.84 -4.38
N GLU A 115 0.01 19.33 -5.34
CA GLU A 115 -0.25 19.14 -6.77
C GLU A 115 -0.04 17.69 -7.23
N SER A 116 1.12 17.10 -6.87
CA SER A 116 1.53 15.77 -7.35
C SER A 116 0.81 14.62 -6.65
N ASN A 117 0.57 14.76 -5.35
CA ASN A 117 0.03 13.67 -4.51
C ASN A 117 -1.41 13.94 -4.02
N ARG A 118 -1.96 15.12 -4.32
CA ARG A 118 -3.24 15.60 -3.78
C ARG A 118 -3.27 15.50 -2.24
N ALA A 119 -2.16 15.90 -1.61
CA ALA A 119 -2.01 15.87 -0.17
C ALA A 119 -2.40 17.22 0.43
N LEU A 120 -3.21 17.21 1.49
CA LEU A 120 -3.49 18.41 2.29
C LEU A 120 -2.34 18.66 3.27
N VAL A 121 -2.07 19.94 3.53
CA VAL A 121 -1.14 20.36 4.58
C VAL A 121 -1.91 20.40 5.91
N THR A 122 -1.33 19.80 6.93
CA THR A 122 -1.85 19.84 8.30
C THR A 122 -0.79 20.39 9.24
N THR A 123 -1.17 21.21 10.20
CA THR A 123 -0.24 21.99 11.05
C THR A 123 -0.32 21.66 12.54
N ASP A 124 -1.21 20.78 12.93
CA ASP A 124 -1.57 20.43 14.31
C ASP A 124 -1.17 18.99 14.65
N ASN A 125 0.00 18.57 14.18
CA ASN A 125 0.45 17.20 14.39
C ASN A 125 1.59 17.14 15.38
N GLU A 126 1.52 16.18 16.30
CA GLU A 126 2.67 15.70 17.05
C GLU A 126 3.35 14.59 16.30
N VAL A 127 4.68 14.67 16.12
CA VAL A 127 5.44 13.72 15.33
C VAL A 127 6.60 13.16 16.13
N ARG A 128 6.67 11.83 16.24
CA ARG A 128 7.79 11.11 16.82
C ARG A 128 8.48 10.25 15.77
N VAL A 129 9.81 10.42 15.63
CA VAL A 129 10.62 9.67 14.66
C VAL A 129 11.30 8.50 15.35
N PHE A 130 11.26 7.33 14.69
CA PHE A 130 11.96 6.12 15.10
C PHE A 130 13.00 5.75 14.08
N ILE A 131 14.21 5.41 14.53
CA ILE A 131 15.33 5.01 13.68
C ILE A 131 15.76 3.56 13.92
N ASP A 132 15.05 2.85 14.81
CA ASP A 132 15.23 1.44 15.12
C ASP A 132 13.89 0.73 15.32
N GLY A 133 13.89 -0.58 15.07
CA GLY A 133 12.69 -1.41 15.15
C GLY A 133 12.14 -1.59 16.56
N ASN A 134 13.02 -1.72 17.57
CA ASN A 134 12.58 -1.95 18.94
C ASN A 134 11.75 -0.77 19.48
N SER A 135 12.26 0.45 19.35
CA SER A 135 11.53 1.66 19.77
C SER A 135 10.21 1.81 19.02
N LYS A 136 10.21 1.55 17.70
CA LYS A 136 9.01 1.63 16.87
C LYS A 136 7.96 0.60 17.26
N PHE A 137 8.35 -0.68 17.44
CA PHE A 137 7.38 -1.73 17.77
C PHE A 137 6.87 -1.65 19.19
N ASN A 138 7.70 -1.20 20.15
CA ASN A 138 7.23 -0.91 21.51
C ASN A 138 6.12 0.16 21.51
N ALA A 139 6.32 1.25 20.77
CA ALA A 139 5.30 2.30 20.64
C ALA A 139 4.03 1.79 19.92
N LEU A 140 4.19 1.00 18.85
CA LEU A 140 3.05 0.42 18.13
C LEU A 140 2.24 -0.54 19.01
N LEU A 141 2.90 -1.43 19.75
CA LEU A 141 2.25 -2.38 20.66
C LEU A 141 1.53 -1.65 21.80
N GLU A 142 2.12 -0.58 22.33
CA GLU A 142 1.48 0.28 23.33
C GLU A 142 0.20 0.94 22.77
N ALA A 143 0.27 1.50 21.56
CA ALA A 143 -0.88 2.11 20.89
C ALA A 143 -1.98 1.06 20.60
N ILE A 144 -1.62 -0.12 20.12
CA ILE A 144 -2.56 -1.23 19.89
C ILE A 144 -3.29 -1.60 21.19
N ARG A 145 -2.57 -1.76 22.31
CA ARG A 145 -3.17 -2.12 23.62
C ARG A 145 -4.14 -1.06 24.15
N LYS A 146 -3.94 0.19 23.80
CA LYS A 146 -4.79 1.33 24.20
C LYS A 146 -5.98 1.58 23.29
N ALA A 147 -6.06 0.92 22.15
CA ALA A 147 -7.13 1.11 21.16
C ALA A 147 -8.51 0.83 21.77
N GLU A 148 -9.48 1.69 21.46
CA GLU A 148 -10.85 1.63 21.98
C GLU A 148 -11.89 1.39 20.90
N ASP A 149 -11.69 1.86 19.66
CA ASP A 149 -12.67 1.78 18.58
C ASP A 149 -12.19 0.89 17.42
N HIS A 150 -11.06 1.23 16.79
CA HIS A 150 -10.58 0.45 15.65
C HIS A 150 -9.07 0.45 15.50
N ILE A 151 -8.56 -0.64 14.89
CA ILE A 151 -7.16 -0.81 14.53
C ILE A 151 -7.10 -1.23 13.08
N HIS A 152 -6.41 -0.46 12.24
CA HIS A 152 -6.15 -0.72 10.85
C HIS A 152 -4.65 -0.86 10.60
N LEU A 153 -4.19 -2.05 10.26
CA LEU A 153 -2.80 -2.32 9.93
C LEU A 153 -2.64 -2.77 8.48
N GLU A 154 -1.68 -2.18 7.80
CA GLU A 154 -1.28 -2.53 6.43
C GLU A 154 0.23 -2.73 6.38
N TYR A 155 0.67 -3.96 6.05
CA TYR A 155 2.08 -4.31 6.00
C TYR A 155 2.43 -5.14 4.78
N TYR A 156 3.60 -4.85 4.17
CA TYR A 156 4.11 -5.62 3.06
C TYR A 156 4.61 -6.98 3.50
N ILE A 157 5.54 -7.04 4.49
CA ILE A 157 6.04 -8.30 5.05
C ILE A 157 5.46 -8.52 6.44
N LEU A 158 5.01 -9.74 6.67
CA LEU A 158 4.67 -10.29 7.99
C LEU A 158 5.35 -11.65 8.10
N LYS A 159 6.11 -11.86 9.17
CA LYS A 159 6.75 -13.14 9.49
C LYS A 159 6.07 -13.81 10.68
N ASP A 160 6.09 -15.15 10.70
CA ASP A 160 5.70 -15.96 11.86
C ASP A 160 6.93 -16.14 12.77
N ASP A 161 7.35 -15.05 13.40
CA ASP A 161 8.46 -14.96 14.34
C ASP A 161 8.01 -14.30 15.65
N GLU A 162 8.93 -13.92 16.53
CA GLU A 162 8.59 -13.40 17.86
C GLU A 162 7.77 -12.12 17.76
N ILE A 163 8.23 -11.10 17.02
CA ILE A 163 7.49 -9.83 16.88
C ILE A 163 6.17 -10.01 16.13
N GLY A 164 6.13 -10.88 15.12
CA GLY A 164 4.89 -11.19 14.41
C GLY A 164 3.82 -11.75 15.35
N ARG A 165 4.21 -12.68 16.23
CA ARG A 165 3.32 -13.27 17.25
C ARG A 165 2.92 -12.25 18.32
N GLU A 166 3.84 -11.40 18.78
CA GLU A 166 3.52 -10.34 19.74
C GLU A 166 2.47 -9.36 19.19
N VAL A 167 2.64 -8.91 17.95
CA VAL A 167 1.68 -8.02 17.29
C VAL A 167 0.32 -8.71 17.15
N PHE A 168 0.26 -9.94 16.63
CA PHE A 168 -1.01 -10.65 16.45
C PHE A 168 -1.67 -11.05 17.77
N ALA A 169 -0.90 -11.30 18.84
CA ALA A 169 -1.46 -11.50 20.18
C ALA A 169 -2.16 -10.21 20.69
N ALA A 170 -1.52 -9.05 20.55
CA ALA A 170 -2.11 -7.77 20.94
C ALA A 170 -3.37 -7.43 20.11
N LEU A 171 -3.34 -7.67 18.79
CA LEU A 171 -4.49 -7.50 17.91
C LEU A 171 -5.66 -8.42 18.30
N THR A 172 -5.35 -9.67 18.63
CA THR A 172 -6.34 -10.67 19.09
C THR A 172 -6.98 -10.25 20.42
N GLU A 173 -6.20 -9.75 21.35
CA GLU A 173 -6.70 -9.23 22.62
C GLU A 173 -7.67 -8.07 22.41
N ARG A 174 -7.35 -7.12 21.56
CA ARG A 174 -8.25 -6.00 21.25
C ARG A 174 -9.50 -6.44 20.50
N ALA A 175 -9.39 -7.37 19.57
CA ALA A 175 -10.56 -7.94 18.90
C ALA A 175 -11.52 -8.63 19.89
N LYS A 176 -10.99 -9.40 20.84
CA LYS A 176 -11.78 -10.00 21.95
C LYS A 176 -12.45 -8.94 22.84
N ALA A 177 -11.83 -7.76 22.99
CA ALA A 177 -12.40 -6.64 23.73
C ALA A 177 -13.45 -5.85 22.94
N GLY A 178 -13.78 -6.25 21.70
CA GLY A 178 -14.80 -5.61 20.86
C GLY A 178 -14.27 -4.51 19.93
N VAL A 179 -12.96 -4.26 19.92
CA VAL A 179 -12.33 -3.33 18.98
C VAL A 179 -12.38 -3.91 17.57
N THR A 180 -12.72 -3.07 16.58
CA THR A 180 -12.75 -3.49 15.17
C THR A 180 -11.32 -3.56 14.63
N VAL A 181 -10.78 -4.76 14.41
CA VAL A 181 -9.39 -4.94 13.97
C VAL A 181 -9.34 -5.45 12.54
N ARG A 182 -8.59 -4.75 11.66
CA ARG A 182 -8.35 -5.13 10.27
C ARG A 182 -6.86 -5.18 9.97
N PHE A 183 -6.41 -6.28 9.40
CA PHE A 183 -5.04 -6.45 8.92
C PHE A 183 -5.04 -6.68 7.40
N LEU A 184 -4.32 -5.83 6.67
CA LEU A 184 -4.11 -5.93 5.24
C LEU A 184 -2.65 -6.31 4.98
N GLY A 185 -2.42 -7.51 4.45
CA GLY A 185 -1.11 -7.99 4.02
C GLY A 185 -0.93 -7.91 2.51
N ASP A 186 0.31 -7.91 2.03
CA ASP A 186 0.58 -8.20 0.62
C ASP A 186 0.58 -9.70 0.38
N GLY A 187 -0.01 -10.15 -0.72
CA GLY A 187 -0.17 -11.58 -1.02
C GLY A 187 1.13 -12.34 -1.29
N LEU A 188 2.27 -11.65 -1.44
CA LEU A 188 3.59 -12.28 -1.54
C LEU A 188 4.40 -12.04 -0.26
N GLY A 189 4.52 -10.79 0.18
CA GLY A 189 5.34 -10.43 1.32
C GLY A 189 4.79 -10.94 2.66
N ALA A 190 3.48 -11.04 2.79
CA ALA A 190 2.80 -11.58 3.97
C ALA A 190 2.27 -13.01 3.78
N ALA A 191 2.76 -13.74 2.77
CA ALA A 191 2.36 -15.12 2.50
C ALA A 191 3.06 -16.17 3.39
N GLY A 192 4.09 -15.76 4.17
CA GLY A 192 4.89 -16.67 4.98
C GLY A 192 4.14 -17.37 6.11
N PRO A 193 3.34 -16.67 6.93
CA PRO A 193 2.60 -17.28 8.02
C PRO A 193 1.53 -18.25 7.53
N LYS A 194 1.44 -19.42 8.17
CA LYS A 194 0.40 -20.42 7.90
C LYS A 194 -0.96 -19.94 8.42
N ARG A 195 -2.04 -20.55 7.92
CA ARG A 195 -3.42 -20.24 8.37
C ARG A 195 -3.61 -20.38 9.88
N SER A 196 -2.90 -21.31 10.52
CA SER A 196 -2.90 -21.51 11.98
C SER A 196 -2.39 -20.30 12.76
N PHE A 197 -1.48 -19.51 12.19
CA PHE A 197 -0.98 -18.28 12.79
C PHE A 197 -2.10 -17.25 13.01
N TYR A 198 -3.05 -17.18 12.07
CA TYR A 198 -4.17 -16.23 12.12
C TYR A 198 -5.40 -16.78 12.87
N ALA A 199 -5.40 -18.05 13.29
CA ALA A 199 -6.61 -18.74 13.79
C ALA A 199 -7.25 -17.99 14.97
N SER A 200 -6.51 -17.74 16.05
CA SER A 200 -7.03 -17.05 17.23
C SER A 200 -7.47 -15.60 16.95
N TYR A 201 -6.80 -14.92 16.02
CA TYR A 201 -7.16 -13.59 15.57
C TYR A 201 -8.50 -13.57 14.84
N LEU A 202 -8.70 -14.51 13.94
CA LEU A 202 -9.96 -14.65 13.17
C LEU A 202 -11.12 -15.11 14.07
N GLU A 203 -10.87 -16.05 14.99
CA GLU A 203 -11.84 -16.49 16.00
C GLU A 203 -12.29 -15.36 16.93
N ALA A 204 -11.38 -14.42 17.23
CA ALA A 204 -11.68 -13.22 18.00
C ALA A 204 -12.48 -12.15 17.22
N GLY A 205 -12.80 -12.38 15.94
CA GLY A 205 -13.51 -11.44 15.07
C GLY A 205 -12.60 -10.47 14.31
N GLY A 206 -11.29 -10.67 14.36
CA GLY A 206 -10.33 -9.91 13.54
C GLY A 206 -10.54 -10.18 12.04
N LYS A 207 -10.33 -9.17 11.22
CA LYS A 207 -10.55 -9.23 9.76
C LYS A 207 -9.22 -9.21 9.02
N LEU A 208 -9.08 -10.09 8.03
CA LEU A 208 -7.86 -10.30 7.27
C LEU A 208 -8.13 -10.19 5.77
N ALA A 209 -7.34 -9.38 5.08
CA ALA A 209 -7.34 -9.31 3.63
C ALA A 209 -5.92 -9.30 3.08
N PHE A 210 -5.77 -9.73 1.81
CA PHE A 210 -4.49 -9.71 1.13
C PHE A 210 -4.59 -8.93 -0.18
N PHE A 211 -3.68 -7.99 -0.35
CA PHE A 211 -3.52 -7.23 -1.56
C PHE A 211 -2.77 -8.08 -2.60
N PHE A 212 -3.36 -8.29 -3.77
CA PHE A 212 -2.82 -9.20 -4.81
C PHE A 212 -2.50 -10.61 -4.26
N PRO A 213 -3.50 -11.44 -3.95
CA PRO A 213 -3.28 -12.79 -3.44
C PRO A 213 -2.38 -13.61 -4.39
N SER A 214 -1.61 -14.50 -3.78
CA SER A 214 -0.50 -15.30 -4.32
C SER A 214 -0.58 -15.72 -5.80
N LEU A 215 0.59 -15.88 -6.41
CA LEU A 215 0.90 -16.33 -7.78
C LEU A 215 0.15 -17.57 -8.29
N LEU A 216 -0.36 -18.43 -7.40
CA LEU A 216 -1.09 -19.66 -7.76
C LEU A 216 -2.52 -19.40 -8.26
N HIS A 217 -3.04 -18.20 -8.12
CA HIS A 217 -4.32 -17.85 -8.72
C HIS A 217 -4.09 -17.33 -10.14
N VAL A 218 -4.31 -18.19 -11.13
CA VAL A 218 -4.20 -17.94 -12.59
C VAL A 218 -4.87 -16.63 -13.08
N ARG A 219 -5.72 -16.02 -12.24
CA ARG A 219 -6.40 -14.75 -12.54
C ARG A 219 -5.55 -13.48 -12.35
N HIS A 220 -4.39 -13.56 -11.69
CA HIS A 220 -3.55 -12.38 -11.40
C HIS A 220 -2.06 -12.67 -11.63
N PRO A 221 -1.60 -12.77 -12.87
CA PRO A 221 -0.23 -13.16 -13.22
C PRO A 221 0.84 -12.09 -12.93
N ARG A 222 0.55 -11.05 -12.12
CA ARG A 222 1.41 -9.89 -11.98
C ARG A 222 2.26 -9.93 -10.73
N ILE A 223 3.50 -10.35 -10.91
CA ILE A 223 4.51 -10.41 -9.85
C ILE A 223 4.89 -9.02 -9.34
N ASN A 224 4.91 -8.00 -10.21
CA ASN A 224 5.39 -6.66 -9.90
C ASN A 224 4.39 -5.73 -9.20
N TYR A 225 3.11 -6.07 -9.15
CA TYR A 225 2.11 -5.26 -8.45
C TYR A 225 2.07 -5.69 -6.99
N ARG A 226 2.81 -4.98 -6.14
CA ARG A 226 2.90 -5.26 -4.70
C ARG A 226 2.53 -4.02 -3.90
N ASN A 227 1.89 -4.23 -2.77
CA ASN A 227 1.61 -3.18 -1.83
C ASN A 227 2.74 -3.09 -0.80
N HIS A 228 3.67 -2.17 -1.01
CA HIS A 228 4.87 -2.02 -0.18
C HIS A 228 4.68 -1.04 0.98
N ARG A 229 3.43 -0.68 1.35
CA ARG A 229 3.14 0.23 2.45
C ARG A 229 3.29 -0.46 3.79
N LYS A 230 3.62 0.31 4.81
CA LYS A 230 3.62 -0.06 6.21
C LYS A 230 2.93 1.07 6.94
N ILE A 231 1.64 0.88 7.19
CA ILE A 231 0.75 1.86 7.81
C ILE A 231 0.06 1.17 8.98
N ALA A 232 -0.06 1.87 10.10
CA ALA A 232 -0.99 1.52 11.16
C ALA A 232 -1.79 2.76 11.54
N VAL A 233 -3.10 2.61 11.71
CA VAL A 233 -3.97 3.66 12.23
C VAL A 233 -4.75 3.09 13.40
N ILE A 234 -4.72 3.78 14.51
CA ILE A 234 -5.38 3.42 15.76
C ILE A 234 -6.38 4.53 16.11
N ASP A 235 -7.66 4.16 16.19
CA ASP A 235 -8.80 5.02 16.55
C ASP A 235 -8.94 6.30 15.70
N GLY A 236 -8.29 6.36 14.52
CA GLY A 236 -8.21 7.56 13.70
C GLY A 236 -7.40 8.71 14.31
N LYS A 237 -6.74 8.48 15.45
CA LYS A 237 -6.01 9.48 16.25
C LYS A 237 -4.51 9.32 16.17
N THR A 238 -4.01 8.08 16.18
CA THR A 238 -2.58 7.76 16.13
C THR A 238 -2.27 6.99 14.87
N GLY A 239 -1.29 7.46 14.09
CA GLY A 239 -0.84 6.84 12.86
C GLY A 239 0.65 6.49 12.90
N PHE A 240 1.02 5.36 12.29
CA PHE A 240 2.41 4.97 12.07
C PHE A 240 2.62 4.76 10.57
N ILE A 241 3.70 5.32 10.04
CA ILE A 241 4.13 5.09 8.66
C ILE A 241 5.66 5.02 8.60
N GLY A 242 6.22 4.15 7.74
CA GLY A 242 7.67 4.04 7.59
C GLY A 242 8.13 2.84 6.80
N GLY A 243 9.39 2.45 6.99
CA GLY A 243 10.02 1.36 6.25
C GLY A 243 10.01 0.01 6.96
N PHE A 244 9.89 -0.05 8.30
CA PHE A 244 9.94 -1.29 9.08
C PHE A 244 8.75 -2.22 8.78
N ASN A 245 9.03 -3.44 8.29
CA ASN A 245 8.04 -4.51 8.25
C ASN A 245 7.91 -5.22 9.59
N ILE A 246 6.97 -6.17 9.71
CA ILE A 246 6.81 -7.02 10.89
C ILE A 246 7.69 -8.26 10.72
N GLY A 247 8.83 -8.28 11.41
CA GLY A 247 9.80 -9.36 11.38
C GLY A 247 10.98 -9.09 12.33
N ASP A 248 11.52 -10.12 12.96
CA ASP A 248 12.59 -10.06 13.94
C ASP A 248 13.91 -9.50 13.38
N ASP A 249 14.11 -9.62 12.06
CA ASP A 249 15.22 -9.00 11.34
C ASP A 249 15.22 -7.46 11.47
N TYR A 250 14.04 -6.83 11.50
CA TYR A 250 13.91 -5.37 11.71
C TYR A 250 14.20 -4.92 13.15
N LEU A 251 14.23 -5.86 14.11
CA LEU A 251 14.56 -5.60 15.52
C LEU A 251 16.01 -5.98 15.85
N GLY A 252 16.80 -6.49 14.88
CA GLY A 252 18.15 -7.00 15.12
C GLY A 252 18.17 -8.29 15.92
N ARG A 253 17.08 -9.05 15.94
CA ARG A 253 16.97 -10.33 16.65
C ARG A 253 17.51 -11.52 15.83
N VAL A 254 17.97 -11.31 14.59
CA VAL A 254 18.56 -12.32 13.70
C VAL A 254 20.07 -12.17 13.74
N PRO A 255 20.82 -13.08 14.42
CA PRO A 255 22.26 -12.92 14.67
C PRO A 255 23.14 -12.87 13.43
N GLU A 256 22.70 -13.53 12.34
CA GLU A 256 23.43 -13.61 11.08
C GLU A 256 23.37 -12.33 10.25
N TRP A 257 22.48 -11.40 10.61
CA TRP A 257 22.23 -10.16 9.88
C TRP A 257 22.65 -8.95 10.70
N ALA A 258 23.28 -8.00 10.05
CA ALA A 258 23.53 -6.70 10.68
C ALA A 258 22.19 -6.06 11.11
N PRO A 259 22.16 -5.26 12.19
CA PRO A 259 20.95 -4.57 12.61
C PRO A 259 20.33 -3.76 11.45
N TRP A 260 19.04 -4.02 11.18
CA TRP A 260 18.35 -3.35 10.10
C TRP A 260 18.08 -1.88 10.46
N ARG A 261 18.66 -0.97 9.69
CA ARG A 261 18.46 0.47 9.86
C ARG A 261 17.35 0.95 8.91
N ASP A 262 16.27 1.44 9.47
CA ASP A 262 15.17 2.05 8.72
C ASP A 262 14.61 3.24 9.52
N THR A 263 13.56 3.89 8.99
CA THR A 263 12.92 5.03 9.64
C THR A 263 11.40 4.85 9.62
N ALA A 264 10.77 5.16 10.74
CA ALA A 264 9.32 5.30 10.82
C ALA A 264 8.96 6.56 11.61
N VAL A 265 7.75 7.03 11.41
CA VAL A 265 7.16 8.10 12.20
C VAL A 265 5.85 7.63 12.82
N MET A 266 5.61 8.05 14.06
CA MET A 266 4.31 8.08 14.70
C MET A 266 3.80 9.50 14.61
N VAL A 267 2.53 9.65 14.27
CA VAL A 267 1.86 10.94 14.14
C VAL A 267 0.57 10.90 14.95
N GLU A 268 0.32 11.96 15.71
CA GLU A 268 -0.96 12.25 16.34
C GLU A 268 -1.45 13.61 15.84
N GLY A 269 -2.67 13.68 15.30
CA GLY A 269 -3.21 14.87 14.65
C GLY A 269 -3.84 14.58 13.28
N HIS A 270 -4.23 15.64 12.56
CA HIS A 270 -5.01 15.51 11.31
C HIS A 270 -4.27 14.82 10.16
N ALA A 271 -2.95 14.71 10.17
CA ALA A 271 -2.21 13.94 9.17
C ALA A 271 -2.56 12.44 9.21
N VAL A 272 -3.07 11.93 10.33
CA VAL A 272 -3.55 10.54 10.47
C VAL A 272 -4.70 10.25 9.52
N PHE A 273 -5.53 11.25 9.20
CA PHE A 273 -6.65 11.09 8.27
C PHE A 273 -6.19 10.70 6.87
N SER A 274 -5.06 11.22 6.40
CA SER A 274 -4.48 10.80 5.12
C SER A 274 -4.05 9.31 5.12
N MET A 275 -3.52 8.82 6.25
CA MET A 275 -3.19 7.41 6.43
C MET A 275 -4.45 6.55 6.48
N GLN A 276 -5.47 7.00 7.21
CA GLN A 276 -6.78 6.33 7.33
C GLN A 276 -7.46 6.21 5.96
N ILE A 277 -7.50 7.29 5.18
CA ILE A 277 -8.02 7.28 3.82
C ILE A 277 -7.27 6.28 2.96
N ARG A 278 -5.93 6.28 3.04
CA ARG A 278 -5.12 5.35 2.25
C ARG A 278 -5.42 3.90 2.61
N PHE A 279 -5.51 3.59 3.89
CA PHE A 279 -5.92 2.26 4.35
C PHE A 279 -7.30 1.86 3.83
N ILE A 280 -8.31 2.74 3.94
CA ILE A 280 -9.69 2.47 3.47
C ILE A 280 -9.70 2.13 1.97
N LEU A 281 -8.99 2.92 1.16
CA LEU A 281 -8.90 2.68 -0.29
C LEU A 281 -8.25 1.34 -0.62
N ASP A 282 -7.18 0.98 0.07
CA ASP A 282 -6.44 -0.26 -0.15
C ASP A 282 -7.22 -1.48 0.40
N TRP A 283 -7.86 -1.33 1.56
CA TRP A 283 -8.74 -2.36 2.13
C TRP A 283 -9.93 -2.66 1.22
N ASN A 284 -10.67 -1.64 0.77
CA ASN A 284 -11.83 -1.79 -0.11
C ASN A 284 -11.45 -2.34 -1.49
N TYR A 285 -10.21 -2.16 -1.91
CA TYR A 285 -9.69 -2.82 -3.09
C TYR A 285 -9.47 -4.33 -2.86
N ALA A 286 -8.87 -4.69 -1.72
CA ALA A 286 -8.47 -6.05 -1.39
C ALA A 286 -9.63 -6.92 -0.88
N SER A 287 -10.48 -6.35 -0.02
CA SER A 287 -11.66 -7.02 0.55
C SER A 287 -12.91 -6.72 -0.26
N LYS A 288 -13.67 -7.78 -0.60
CA LYS A 288 -14.96 -7.63 -1.28
C LYS A 288 -16.15 -7.79 -0.34
N GLU A 289 -15.93 -8.44 0.78
CA GLU A 289 -16.98 -8.83 1.73
C GLU A 289 -17.11 -7.83 2.88
N ASP A 290 -16.03 -7.14 3.23
CA ASP A 290 -15.99 -6.13 4.29
C ASP A 290 -15.47 -4.83 3.69
N THR A 291 -16.36 -3.90 3.37
CA THR A 291 -16.00 -2.56 2.89
C THR A 291 -16.10 -1.54 4.02
N ILE A 292 -15.24 -0.54 3.99
CA ILE A 292 -15.21 0.56 4.95
C ILE A 292 -15.70 1.83 4.25
N ASP A 293 -16.67 2.51 4.84
CA ASP A 293 -17.13 3.83 4.39
C ASP A 293 -16.24 4.96 4.96
N PHE A 294 -16.46 6.18 4.46
CA PHE A 294 -15.78 7.38 4.96
C PHE A 294 -16.62 8.07 6.06
N SER A 295 -17.09 7.28 7.03
CA SER A 295 -17.89 7.82 8.16
C SER A 295 -17.02 8.56 9.18
N SER A 296 -17.64 9.45 9.95
CA SER A 296 -17.00 10.21 11.03
C SER A 296 -16.38 9.32 12.12
N ARG A 297 -16.81 8.07 12.23
CA ARG A 297 -16.19 7.09 13.14
C ARG A 297 -14.69 6.95 12.91
N TYR A 298 -14.25 6.97 11.65
CA TYR A 298 -12.85 6.79 11.26
C TYR A 298 -12.06 8.10 11.20
N PHE A 299 -12.75 9.23 11.37
CA PHE A 299 -12.21 10.59 11.32
C PHE A 299 -12.75 11.38 12.52
N PRO A 300 -12.32 11.03 13.76
CA PRO A 300 -12.82 11.64 14.96
C PRO A 300 -12.43 13.12 15.05
N GLU A 301 -13.22 13.92 15.77
CA GLU A 301 -12.79 15.25 16.16
C GLU A 301 -11.56 15.16 17.08
N LEU A 302 -10.50 15.89 16.72
CA LEU A 302 -9.27 15.94 17.49
C LEU A 302 -9.29 17.18 18.40
N ASN A 303 -9.05 16.98 19.69
CA ASN A 303 -9.01 18.08 20.65
C ASN A 303 -7.87 19.05 20.28
N GLY A 304 -8.23 20.28 19.87
CA GLY A 304 -7.30 21.33 19.42
C GLY A 304 -7.67 22.01 18.11
N SER A 305 -8.69 21.54 17.41
CA SER A 305 -9.14 22.08 16.10
C SER A 305 -10.29 23.11 16.19
N ALA A 306 -10.42 23.80 17.31
CA ALA A 306 -11.28 24.98 17.35
C ALA A 306 -10.48 26.19 16.80
N GLU A 307 -10.38 26.31 15.49
CA GLU A 307 -9.92 27.44 14.67
C GLU A 307 -9.06 26.94 13.50
N ALA A 308 -9.70 26.42 12.48
CA ALA A 308 -9.11 26.32 11.15
C ALA A 308 -10.09 26.84 10.12
#